data_82f33b7c4bfbb4cdb012b3c2adb62df1
#
_entry.id   82f33b7c4bfbb4cdb012b3c2adb62df1
#
_cell.length_a   1.000
_cell.length_b   1.000
_cell.length_c   1.000
_cell.angle_alpha   90.00
_cell.angle_beta   90.00
_cell.angle_gamma   90.00
#
_symmetry.space_group_name_H-M   'P 1'
#
loop_
_entity.id
_entity.type
_entity.pdbx_description
1 polymer ?
#
loop_
_entity_poly.entity_id
_entity_poly.type
_entity_poly.pdbx_seq_one_letter_code
_entity_poly.pdbx_strand_id
1 'polypeptide(L)'
;MYEPTKAAGARYAAVAVGVPVLAATALSLATRRRPVTRAMLVAATTWTVLGGRSLRRQAGALARSLQAGDVPAARRRLPNLAGRDPSRLDEKELARATVESVAENTSDAVVAPLFWGALAGLPGLVGYRAVNTLDAMVGHRSRRYADFGTAAARADDAANLIPSRLTAVAFIIAAPIVGGRRLRTAWVWLRDGNRHPSPNAGQCEAAMAGALGVRLGGQNVYFGRAEERPALGDGRPPDPADVYRAVRLSAAAGATALSVAVLRALSGPWRRLLAGRQAEARSRARARRVAHARSRGEARGRGEDRRRADARRRAGRSA
;
A
#
# COMPACT_ATOMS: atom_id res chain seq x y z
N MET A 1 -21.11 0.97 24.43
CA MET A 1 -20.55 1.05 25.78
C MET A 1 -19.12 0.55 25.75
N TYR A 2 -18.17 1.26 26.35
CA TYR A 2 -16.76 0.88 26.38
C TYR A 2 -16.54 -0.19 27.44
N GLU A 3 -15.98 -1.33 27.06
CA GLU A 3 -15.50 -2.38 27.95
C GLU A 3 -14.04 -2.67 27.65
N PRO A 4 -13.14 -2.71 28.64
CA PRO A 4 -11.70 -2.90 28.41
C PRO A 4 -11.34 -4.36 28.10
N THR A 5 -12.02 -4.96 27.13
CA THR A 5 -11.80 -6.37 26.73
C THR A 5 -11.45 -6.48 25.25
N LYS A 6 -10.68 -7.51 24.89
CA LYS A 6 -10.32 -7.81 23.48
C LYS A 6 -11.56 -8.07 22.62
N ALA A 7 -12.58 -8.74 23.17
CA ALA A 7 -13.82 -9.04 22.45
C ALA A 7 -14.63 -7.77 22.12
N ALA A 8 -14.75 -6.84 23.08
CA ALA A 8 -15.42 -5.56 22.85
C ALA A 8 -14.66 -4.72 21.84
N GLY A 9 -13.32 -4.68 21.92
CA GLY A 9 -12.47 -4.01 20.96
C GLY A 9 -12.59 -4.59 19.54
N ALA A 10 -12.65 -5.92 19.41
CA ALA A 10 -12.83 -6.56 18.11
C ALA A 10 -14.20 -6.24 17.48
N ARG A 11 -15.27 -6.26 18.28
CA ARG A 11 -16.61 -5.84 17.82
C ARG A 11 -16.64 -4.38 17.38
N TYR A 12 -16.03 -3.51 18.18
CA TYR A 12 -15.90 -2.09 17.84
C TYR A 12 -15.14 -1.88 16.54
N ALA A 13 -13.98 -2.55 16.39
CA ALA A 13 -13.18 -2.48 15.17
C ALA A 13 -13.95 -2.99 13.94
N ALA A 14 -14.67 -4.10 14.07
CA ALA A 14 -15.49 -4.65 13.00
C ALA A 14 -16.58 -3.66 12.53
N VAL A 15 -17.23 -2.96 13.45
CA VAL A 15 -18.25 -1.95 13.10
C VAL A 15 -17.59 -0.69 12.53
N ALA A 16 -16.56 -0.16 13.21
CA ALA A 16 -15.90 1.08 12.82
C ALA A 16 -15.24 1.00 11.43
N VAL A 17 -14.76 -0.17 11.04
CA VAL A 17 -14.19 -0.42 9.71
C VAL A 17 -15.26 -0.95 8.75
N GLY A 18 -16.11 -1.87 9.19
CA GLY A 18 -17.10 -2.53 8.35
C GLY A 18 -18.14 -1.58 7.77
N VAL A 19 -18.68 -0.68 8.57
CA VAL A 19 -19.71 0.28 8.12
C VAL A 19 -19.20 1.18 7.01
N PRO A 20 -18.07 1.89 7.13
CA PRO A 20 -17.51 2.69 6.04
C PRO A 20 -17.16 1.87 4.79
N VAL A 21 -16.64 0.65 4.94
CA VAL A 21 -16.32 -0.24 3.81
C VAL A 21 -17.58 -0.67 3.08
N LEU A 22 -18.64 -1.05 3.79
CA LEU A 22 -19.93 -1.39 3.18
C LEU A 22 -20.54 -0.21 2.43
N ALA A 23 -20.52 0.99 3.02
CA ALA A 23 -20.99 2.22 2.37
C ALA A 23 -20.18 2.53 1.10
N ALA A 24 -18.85 2.44 1.15
CA ALA A 24 -17.97 2.64 0.00
C ALA A 24 -18.21 1.58 -1.09
N THR A 25 -18.51 0.33 -0.69
CA THR A 25 -18.82 -0.75 -1.61
C THR A 25 -20.16 -0.50 -2.30
N ALA A 26 -21.21 -0.14 -1.56
CA ALA A 26 -22.52 0.21 -2.11
C ALA A 26 -22.41 1.36 -3.11
N LEU A 27 -21.67 2.42 -2.75
CA LEU A 27 -21.42 3.56 -3.62
C LEU A 27 -20.63 3.18 -4.88
N SER A 28 -19.63 2.32 -4.76
CA SER A 28 -18.86 1.79 -5.88
C SER A 28 -19.72 0.96 -6.84
N LEU A 29 -20.67 0.17 -6.32
CA LEU A 29 -21.64 -0.60 -7.10
C LEU A 29 -22.68 0.30 -7.79
N ALA A 30 -23.22 1.29 -7.07
CA ALA A 30 -24.20 2.25 -7.60
C ALA A 30 -23.61 3.08 -8.77
N THR A 31 -22.30 3.37 -8.70
CA THR A 31 -21.61 4.18 -9.73
C THR A 31 -20.93 3.35 -10.81
N ARG A 32 -21.05 2.01 -10.81
CA ARG A 32 -20.34 1.12 -11.75
C ARG A 32 -20.60 1.42 -13.23
N ARG A 33 -21.79 1.91 -13.56
CA ARG A 33 -22.21 2.30 -14.93
C ARG A 33 -21.94 3.78 -15.24
N ARG A 34 -21.41 4.56 -14.29
CA ARG A 34 -21.13 5.99 -14.43
C ARG A 34 -19.63 6.25 -14.24
N PRO A 35 -18.80 6.02 -15.28
CA PRO A 35 -17.34 6.03 -15.13
C PRO A 35 -16.77 7.36 -14.66
N VAL A 36 -17.32 8.49 -15.12
CA VAL A 36 -16.89 9.83 -14.68
C VAL A 36 -17.19 10.05 -13.21
N THR A 37 -18.42 9.78 -12.75
CA THR A 37 -18.81 9.90 -11.35
C THR A 37 -17.92 9.02 -10.45
N ARG A 38 -17.67 7.79 -10.88
CA ARG A 38 -16.76 6.87 -10.16
C ARG A 38 -15.33 7.41 -10.07
N ALA A 39 -14.80 7.94 -11.18
CA ALA A 39 -13.46 8.54 -11.19
C ALA A 39 -13.37 9.76 -10.25
N MET A 40 -14.39 10.63 -10.26
CA MET A 40 -14.45 11.77 -9.35
C MET A 40 -14.51 11.35 -7.88
N LEU A 41 -15.32 10.34 -7.54
CA LEU A 41 -15.39 9.80 -6.18
C LEU A 41 -14.06 9.22 -5.70
N VAL A 42 -13.40 8.42 -6.55
CA VAL A 42 -12.07 7.87 -6.22
C VAL A 42 -11.07 9.00 -6.07
N ALA A 43 -11.05 9.99 -6.96
CA ALA A 43 -10.13 11.13 -6.88
C ALA A 43 -10.35 11.97 -5.61
N ALA A 44 -11.60 12.31 -5.29
CA ALA A 44 -11.96 13.05 -4.08
C ALA A 44 -11.58 12.29 -2.81
N THR A 45 -11.89 10.98 -2.75
CA THR A 45 -11.52 10.14 -1.61
C THR A 45 -9.99 10.00 -1.50
N THR A 46 -9.28 9.81 -2.61
CA THR A 46 -7.82 9.78 -2.61
C THR A 46 -7.25 11.09 -2.07
N TRP A 47 -7.77 12.23 -2.51
CA TRP A 47 -7.35 13.55 -2.03
C TRP A 47 -7.53 13.71 -0.51
N THR A 48 -8.66 13.25 0.04
CA THR A 48 -8.95 13.37 1.49
C THR A 48 -8.14 12.40 2.34
N VAL A 49 -7.80 11.23 1.79
CA VAL A 49 -7.08 10.17 2.51
C VAL A 49 -5.57 10.40 2.54
N LEU A 50 -5.01 11.01 1.48
CA LEU A 50 -3.56 11.21 1.38
C LEU A 50 -3.06 12.32 2.32
N GLY A 51 -2.18 11.95 3.26
CA GLY A 51 -1.56 12.84 4.24
C GLY A 51 -0.18 13.39 3.85
N GLY A 52 0.38 13.00 2.70
CA GLY A 52 1.77 13.29 2.35
C GLY A 52 2.13 14.78 2.29
N ARG A 53 1.21 15.66 1.86
CA ARG A 53 1.44 17.11 1.88
C ARG A 53 1.53 17.64 3.31
N SER A 54 0.64 17.23 4.19
CA SER A 54 0.61 17.62 5.60
C SER A 54 1.87 17.14 6.32
N LEU A 55 2.24 15.86 6.14
CA LEU A 55 3.45 15.27 6.68
C LEU A 55 4.70 16.10 6.32
N ARG A 56 4.92 16.37 5.03
CA ARG A 56 6.07 17.13 4.56
C ARG A 56 6.08 18.57 5.07
N ARG A 57 4.91 19.21 5.16
CA ARG A 57 4.78 20.57 5.70
C ARG A 57 5.14 20.62 7.18
N GLN A 58 4.66 19.68 7.99
CA GLN A 58 4.94 19.62 9.42
C GLN A 58 6.41 19.30 9.71
N ALA A 59 6.97 18.29 9.02
CA ALA A 59 8.38 17.95 9.15
C ALA A 59 9.30 19.12 8.73
N GLY A 60 9.01 19.77 7.61
CA GLY A 60 9.77 20.95 7.17
C GLY A 60 9.63 22.14 8.11
N ALA A 61 8.47 22.34 8.73
CA ALA A 61 8.29 23.39 9.73
C ALA A 61 9.11 23.12 11.02
N LEU A 62 9.17 21.86 11.46
CA LEU A 62 10.00 21.47 12.58
C LEU A 62 11.49 21.66 12.26
N ALA A 63 11.93 21.22 11.09
CA ALA A 63 13.33 21.39 10.64
C ALA A 63 13.75 22.88 10.60
N ARG A 64 12.87 23.77 10.14
CA ARG A 64 13.14 25.24 10.18
C ARG A 64 13.31 25.75 11.61
N SER A 65 12.49 25.29 12.57
CA SER A 65 12.64 25.66 13.97
C SER A 65 13.99 25.22 14.52
N LEU A 66 14.45 24.00 14.19
CA LEU A 66 15.77 23.50 14.60
C LEU A 66 16.91 24.32 13.96
N GLN A 67 16.83 24.63 12.67
CA GLN A 67 17.84 25.44 11.98
C GLN A 67 17.95 26.87 12.55
N ALA A 68 16.84 27.41 13.07
CA ALA A 68 16.83 28.70 13.74
C ALA A 68 17.31 28.63 15.21
N GLY A 69 17.69 27.44 15.71
CA GLY A 69 18.05 27.24 17.12
C GLY A 69 16.84 27.26 18.07
N ASP A 70 15.60 27.35 17.57
CA ASP A 70 14.38 27.40 18.38
C ASP A 70 13.92 25.96 18.73
N VAL A 71 14.68 25.32 19.61
CA VAL A 71 14.36 23.98 20.14
C VAL A 71 12.99 23.95 20.85
N PRO A 72 12.58 24.96 21.63
CA PRO A 72 11.22 25.01 22.20
C PRO A 72 10.12 24.98 21.13
N ALA A 73 10.25 25.70 20.04
CA ALA A 73 9.26 25.65 18.95
C ALA A 73 9.27 24.29 18.25
N ALA A 74 10.43 23.67 18.05
CA ALA A 74 10.52 22.32 17.47
C ALA A 74 9.84 21.28 18.39
N ARG A 75 10.04 21.35 19.71
CA ARG A 75 9.32 20.49 20.68
C ARG A 75 7.80 20.63 20.58
N ARG A 76 7.28 21.86 20.49
CA ARG A 76 5.82 22.10 20.32
C ARG A 76 5.25 21.53 19.02
N ARG A 77 6.09 21.34 17.99
CA ARG A 77 5.67 20.80 16.68
C ARG A 77 5.68 19.28 16.61
N LEU A 78 6.55 18.61 17.36
CA LEU A 78 6.72 17.16 17.28
C LEU A 78 5.43 16.35 17.50
N PRO A 79 4.51 16.71 18.42
CA PRO A 79 3.24 15.99 18.59
C PRO A 79 2.34 15.92 17.34
N ASN A 80 2.54 16.80 16.35
CA ASN A 80 1.83 16.73 15.06
C ASN A 80 2.40 15.63 14.13
N LEU A 81 3.52 15.01 14.51
CA LEU A 81 4.23 14.02 13.72
C LEU A 81 4.36 12.67 14.44
N ALA A 82 4.67 12.69 15.73
CA ALA A 82 4.96 11.52 16.53
C ALA A 82 4.32 11.61 17.92
N GLY A 83 3.79 10.49 18.40
CA GLY A 83 3.12 10.41 19.71
C GLY A 83 4.06 10.30 20.93
N ARG A 84 5.36 10.65 20.78
CA ARG A 84 6.35 10.62 21.87
C ARG A 84 6.42 11.94 22.61
N ASP A 85 6.83 11.88 23.90
CA ASP A 85 7.03 13.07 24.72
C ASP A 85 8.23 13.88 24.22
N PRO A 86 8.04 15.14 23.79
CA PRO A 86 9.12 15.99 23.30
C PRO A 86 9.88 16.76 24.39
N SER A 87 9.43 16.72 25.63
CA SER A 87 9.84 17.68 26.69
C SER A 87 11.35 17.69 26.97
N ARG A 88 12.00 16.54 26.87
CA ARG A 88 13.42 16.34 27.15
C ARG A 88 14.30 16.13 25.93
N LEU A 89 13.71 16.06 24.73
CA LEU A 89 14.47 15.78 23.51
C LEU A 89 15.36 16.98 23.14
N ASP A 90 16.62 16.72 22.85
CA ASP A 90 17.55 17.69 22.29
C ASP A 90 17.33 17.87 20.77
N GLU A 91 18.15 18.71 20.14
CA GLU A 91 18.05 18.99 18.70
C GLU A 91 18.22 17.74 17.84
N LYS A 92 19.20 16.88 18.15
CA LYS A 92 19.48 15.63 17.41
C LYS A 92 18.37 14.62 17.58
N GLU A 93 17.84 14.51 18.78
CA GLU A 93 16.72 13.63 19.11
C GLU A 93 15.41 14.07 18.43
N LEU A 94 15.16 15.38 18.36
CA LEU A 94 14.04 15.95 17.61
C LEU A 94 14.18 15.71 16.11
N ALA A 95 15.39 15.88 15.56
CA ALA A 95 15.65 15.55 14.15
C ALA A 95 15.45 14.05 13.88
N ARG A 96 15.98 13.16 14.75
CA ARG A 96 15.79 11.72 14.68
C ARG A 96 14.32 11.33 14.73
N ALA A 97 13.59 11.84 15.73
CA ALA A 97 12.17 11.59 15.89
C ALA A 97 11.37 12.00 14.65
N THR A 98 11.74 13.10 14.03
CA THR A 98 11.09 13.61 12.81
C THR A 98 11.41 12.75 11.61
N VAL A 99 12.66 12.30 11.43
CA VAL A 99 13.05 11.40 10.33
C VAL A 99 12.33 10.05 10.43
N GLU A 100 12.27 9.46 11.63
CA GLU A 100 11.53 8.23 11.92
C GLU A 100 10.05 8.38 11.55
N SER A 101 9.41 9.45 12.01
CA SER A 101 8.01 9.74 11.69
C SER A 101 7.77 9.96 10.19
N VAL A 102 8.68 10.63 9.48
CA VAL A 102 8.58 10.80 8.02
C VAL A 102 8.70 9.44 7.33
N ALA A 103 9.58 8.56 7.78
CA ALA A 103 9.74 7.23 7.20
C ALA A 103 8.46 6.38 7.33
N GLU A 104 7.94 6.25 8.54
CA GLU A 104 6.73 5.49 8.87
C GLU A 104 5.49 6.07 8.17
N ASN A 105 5.24 7.36 8.34
CA ASN A 105 4.07 8.02 7.75
C ASN A 105 4.13 8.14 6.22
N THR A 106 5.28 7.96 5.57
CA THR A 106 5.32 7.79 4.11
C THR A 106 4.61 6.52 3.69
N SER A 107 4.75 5.42 4.45
CA SER A 107 3.93 4.23 4.24
C SER A 107 2.46 4.51 4.52
N ASP A 108 2.15 4.94 5.73
CA ASP A 108 0.79 4.97 6.26
C ASP A 108 -0.10 6.04 5.62
N ALA A 109 0.46 7.20 5.34
CA ALA A 109 -0.30 8.32 4.80
C ALA A 109 -0.21 8.48 3.28
N VAL A 110 0.63 7.68 2.59
CA VAL A 110 0.81 7.82 1.13
C VAL A 110 0.80 6.49 0.42
N VAL A 111 1.75 5.58 0.71
CA VAL A 111 1.92 4.36 -0.09
C VAL A 111 0.80 3.36 0.17
N ALA A 112 0.42 3.14 1.41
CA ALA A 112 -0.61 2.18 1.77
C ALA A 112 -2.01 2.59 1.26
N PRO A 113 -2.48 3.84 1.40
CA PRO A 113 -3.72 4.27 0.76
C PRO A 113 -3.72 4.06 -0.76
N LEU A 114 -2.62 4.40 -1.44
CA LEU A 114 -2.49 4.21 -2.88
C LEU A 114 -2.48 2.73 -3.27
N PHE A 115 -1.82 1.88 -2.49
CA PHE A 115 -1.81 0.43 -2.68
C PHE A 115 -3.21 -0.17 -2.56
N TRP A 116 -3.91 0.09 -1.46
CA TRP A 116 -5.25 -0.43 -1.22
C TRP A 116 -6.28 0.15 -2.18
N GLY A 117 -6.13 1.43 -2.55
CA GLY A 117 -6.92 2.07 -3.59
C GLY A 117 -6.74 1.45 -4.96
N ALA A 118 -5.50 1.12 -5.35
CA ALA A 118 -5.19 0.44 -6.60
C ALA A 118 -5.67 -1.02 -6.63
N LEU A 119 -5.72 -1.69 -5.47
CA LEU A 119 -6.15 -3.08 -5.34
C LEU A 119 -7.68 -3.21 -5.31
N ALA A 120 -8.36 -2.42 -4.48
CA ALA A 120 -9.79 -2.58 -4.18
C ALA A 120 -10.63 -1.30 -4.46
N GLY A 121 -10.03 -0.27 -5.06
CA GLY A 121 -10.75 0.97 -5.40
C GLY A 121 -11.23 1.74 -4.17
N LEU A 122 -12.44 2.32 -4.26
CA LEU A 122 -13.04 3.12 -3.20
C LEU A 122 -13.15 2.37 -1.85
N PRO A 123 -13.62 1.11 -1.79
CA PRO A 123 -13.62 0.34 -0.55
C PRO A 123 -12.23 0.13 0.07
N GLY A 124 -11.21 -0.05 -0.78
CA GLY A 124 -9.83 -0.21 -0.31
C GLY A 124 -9.26 1.06 0.31
N LEU A 125 -9.49 2.23 -0.31
CA LEU A 125 -9.11 3.54 0.22
C LEU A 125 -9.75 3.80 1.59
N VAL A 126 -11.07 3.62 1.67
CA VAL A 126 -11.85 3.89 2.87
C VAL A 126 -11.52 2.88 3.98
N GLY A 127 -11.41 1.60 3.63
CA GLY A 127 -11.10 0.53 4.58
C GLY A 127 -9.73 0.69 5.21
N TYR A 128 -8.71 0.93 4.39
CA TYR A 128 -7.36 1.19 4.91
C TYR A 128 -7.35 2.42 5.84
N ARG A 129 -7.97 3.53 5.41
CA ARG A 129 -7.98 4.74 6.23
C ARG A 129 -8.73 4.53 7.54
N ALA A 130 -9.82 3.77 7.53
CA ALA A 130 -10.57 3.43 8.75
C ALA A 130 -9.72 2.61 9.72
N VAL A 131 -9.01 1.58 9.23
CA VAL A 131 -8.08 0.75 10.03
C VAL A 131 -6.98 1.60 10.64
N ASN A 132 -6.26 2.37 9.82
CA ASN A 132 -5.14 3.20 10.26
C ASN A 132 -5.57 4.30 11.26
N THR A 133 -6.75 4.92 11.03
CA THR A 133 -7.30 5.89 11.98
C THR A 133 -7.70 5.24 13.30
N LEU A 134 -8.29 4.06 13.23
CA LEU A 134 -8.70 3.32 14.42
C LEU A 134 -7.49 2.92 15.28
N ASP A 135 -6.42 2.43 14.65
CA ASP A 135 -5.16 2.15 15.35
C ASP A 135 -4.60 3.40 16.03
N ALA A 136 -4.50 4.51 15.32
CA ALA A 136 -4.04 5.79 15.89
C ALA A 136 -4.88 6.25 17.09
N MET A 137 -6.18 5.92 17.13
CA MET A 137 -7.08 6.32 18.22
C MET A 137 -7.03 5.38 19.43
N VAL A 138 -6.97 4.07 19.21
CA VAL A 138 -7.15 3.07 20.26
C VAL A 138 -6.11 1.94 20.25
N GLY A 139 -5.25 1.82 19.23
CA GLY A 139 -4.26 0.74 19.10
C GLY A 139 -3.05 0.88 20.02
N HIS A 140 -2.85 2.04 20.65
CA HIS A 140 -1.72 2.28 21.52
C HIS A 140 -1.86 1.59 22.90
N ARG A 141 -0.73 1.14 23.46
CA ARG A 141 -0.67 0.38 24.74
C ARG A 141 -0.80 1.29 25.97
N SER A 142 -1.88 2.11 26.03
CA SER A 142 -2.24 2.81 27.26
C SER A 142 -2.99 1.87 28.22
N ARG A 143 -3.05 2.22 29.50
CA ARG A 143 -3.86 1.45 30.48
C ARG A 143 -5.32 1.24 30.03
N ARG A 144 -5.87 2.23 29.32
CA ARG A 144 -7.25 2.19 28.84
C ARG A 144 -7.45 1.24 27.66
N TYR A 145 -6.48 1.17 26.75
CA TYR A 145 -6.67 0.50 25.45
C TYR A 145 -5.79 -0.74 25.26
N ALA A 146 -5.03 -1.18 26.26
CA ALA A 146 -4.09 -2.29 26.15
C ALA A 146 -4.72 -3.58 25.60
N ASP A 147 -5.93 -3.94 26.06
CA ASP A 147 -6.68 -5.07 25.55
C ASP A 147 -7.66 -4.67 24.45
N PHE A 148 -8.41 -3.59 24.64
CA PHE A 148 -9.42 -3.11 23.70
C PHE A 148 -8.81 -2.79 22.32
N GLY A 149 -7.66 -2.15 22.26
CA GLY A 149 -6.97 -1.76 21.03
C GLY A 149 -6.32 -2.89 20.25
N THR A 150 -6.22 -4.09 20.83
CA THR A 150 -5.48 -5.22 20.23
C THR A 150 -5.94 -5.55 18.81
N ALA A 151 -7.24 -5.52 18.54
CA ALA A 151 -7.80 -5.84 17.23
C ALA A 151 -7.46 -4.76 16.20
N ALA A 152 -7.52 -3.47 16.59
CA ALA A 152 -7.15 -2.34 15.75
C ALA A 152 -5.68 -2.40 15.36
N ALA A 153 -4.79 -2.57 16.35
CA ALA A 153 -3.34 -2.64 16.13
C ALA A 153 -2.96 -3.82 15.21
N ARG A 154 -3.54 -5.01 15.41
CA ARG A 154 -3.28 -6.17 14.53
C ARG A 154 -3.81 -5.98 13.12
N ALA A 155 -4.97 -5.31 12.97
CA ALA A 155 -5.53 -5.03 11.65
C ALA A 155 -4.65 -4.03 10.88
N ASP A 156 -4.15 -2.99 11.56
CA ASP A 156 -3.20 -2.05 10.98
C ASP A 156 -1.87 -2.71 10.62
N ASP A 157 -1.30 -3.50 11.53
CA ASP A 157 -0.09 -4.28 11.27
C ASP A 157 -0.24 -5.15 10.01
N ALA A 158 -1.37 -5.86 9.88
CA ALA A 158 -1.63 -6.71 8.71
C ALA A 158 -1.84 -5.89 7.43
N ALA A 159 -2.56 -4.76 7.51
CA ALA A 159 -2.82 -3.88 6.37
C ALA A 159 -1.54 -3.21 5.84
N ASN A 160 -0.54 -3.02 6.69
CA ASN A 160 0.72 -2.37 6.36
C ASN A 160 1.85 -3.34 5.97
N LEU A 161 1.68 -4.67 6.08
CA LEU A 161 2.75 -5.64 5.76
C LEU A 161 3.35 -5.44 4.37
N ILE A 162 2.54 -5.35 3.34
CA ILE A 162 3.00 -5.14 1.96
C ILE A 162 3.37 -3.67 1.72
N PRO A 163 2.53 -2.68 2.06
CA PRO A 163 2.85 -1.27 1.85
C PRO A 163 4.17 -0.81 2.45
N SER A 164 4.50 -1.23 3.67
CA SER A 164 5.76 -0.84 4.33
C SER A 164 7.00 -1.33 3.56
N ARG A 165 6.95 -2.53 3.01
CA ARG A 165 8.03 -3.09 2.17
C ARG A 165 8.10 -2.42 0.80
N LEU A 166 6.96 -2.08 0.20
CA LEU A 166 6.92 -1.28 -1.03
C LEU A 166 7.49 0.11 -0.79
N THR A 167 7.24 0.71 0.38
CA THR A 167 7.83 1.98 0.80
C THR A 167 9.35 1.86 0.91
N ALA A 168 9.86 0.80 1.55
CA ALA A 168 11.29 0.54 1.63
C ALA A 168 11.93 0.39 0.24
N VAL A 169 11.31 -0.36 -0.67
CA VAL A 169 11.77 -0.49 -2.06
C VAL A 169 11.76 0.88 -2.78
N ALA A 170 10.72 1.69 -2.58
CA ALA A 170 10.66 3.03 -3.15
C ALA A 170 11.78 3.93 -2.61
N PHE A 171 12.12 3.84 -1.33
CA PHE A 171 13.26 4.55 -0.76
C PHE A 171 14.60 4.07 -1.34
N ILE A 172 14.78 2.76 -1.56
CA ILE A 172 15.98 2.22 -2.22
C ILE A 172 16.13 2.79 -3.64
N ILE A 173 15.06 2.78 -4.42
CA ILE A 173 15.07 3.31 -5.79
C ILE A 173 15.41 4.80 -5.80
N ALA A 174 14.82 5.57 -4.87
CA ALA A 174 14.95 7.01 -4.78
C ALA A 174 16.18 7.49 -3.98
N ALA A 175 16.94 6.60 -3.32
CA ALA A 175 18.09 6.95 -2.48
C ALA A 175 19.10 7.93 -3.17
N PRO A 176 19.41 7.81 -4.48
CA PRO A 176 20.31 8.74 -5.14
C PRO A 176 19.84 10.21 -5.13
N ILE A 177 18.54 10.48 -5.03
CA ILE A 177 17.97 11.84 -4.98
C ILE A 177 18.45 12.61 -3.75
N VAL A 178 18.82 11.86 -2.70
CA VAL A 178 19.31 12.39 -1.42
C VAL A 178 20.79 12.09 -1.18
N GLY A 179 21.54 11.69 -2.20
CA GLY A 179 22.96 11.34 -2.09
C GLY A 179 23.23 9.96 -1.52
N GLY A 180 22.19 9.12 -1.37
CA GLY A 180 22.32 7.76 -0.87
C GLY A 180 22.69 6.76 -1.98
N ARG A 181 23.22 5.59 -1.58
CA ARG A 181 23.58 4.50 -2.49
C ARG A 181 22.53 3.38 -2.36
N ARG A 182 21.91 2.98 -3.48
CA ARG A 182 20.85 1.94 -3.49
C ARG A 182 21.27 0.65 -2.79
N LEU A 183 22.46 0.13 -3.09
CA LEU A 183 22.95 -1.11 -2.49
C LEU A 183 23.12 -1.00 -0.98
N ARG A 184 23.66 0.14 -0.48
CA ARG A 184 23.76 0.37 0.96
C ARG A 184 22.38 0.47 1.60
N THR A 185 21.46 1.18 0.97
CA THR A 185 20.07 1.31 1.44
C THR A 185 19.40 -0.05 1.55
N ALA A 186 19.52 -0.89 0.52
CA ALA A 186 19.01 -2.26 0.51
C ALA A 186 19.65 -3.13 1.60
N TRP A 187 20.97 -3.04 1.76
CA TRP A 187 21.68 -3.80 2.78
C TRP A 187 21.25 -3.44 4.20
N VAL A 188 21.16 -2.12 4.53
CA VAL A 188 20.68 -1.66 5.83
C VAL A 188 19.23 -2.11 6.07
N TRP A 189 18.37 -1.99 5.08
CA TRP A 189 16.99 -2.47 5.18
C TRP A 189 16.91 -3.97 5.49
N LEU A 190 17.62 -4.81 4.75
CA LEU A 190 17.60 -6.27 4.93
C LEU A 190 18.21 -6.69 6.29
N ARG A 191 19.25 -5.99 6.75
CA ARG A 191 19.92 -6.25 8.03
C ARG A 191 19.07 -5.82 9.23
N ASP A 192 18.46 -4.63 9.17
CA ASP A 192 17.89 -3.97 10.35
C ASP A 192 16.37 -3.91 10.35
N GLY A 193 15.69 -4.02 9.20
CA GLY A 193 14.25 -3.79 9.07
C GLY A 193 13.38 -4.67 9.97
N ASN A 194 13.84 -5.87 10.31
CA ASN A 194 13.12 -6.79 11.20
C ASN A 194 13.52 -6.67 12.68
N ARG A 195 14.42 -5.76 13.04
CA ARG A 195 14.85 -5.57 14.44
C ARG A 195 13.86 -4.73 15.26
N HIS A 196 13.05 -3.91 14.58
CA HIS A 196 12.07 -3.04 15.22
C HIS A 196 10.88 -3.86 15.77
N PRO A 197 10.29 -3.48 16.95
CA PRO A 197 9.12 -4.17 17.52
C PRO A 197 7.87 -4.17 16.62
N SER A 198 7.66 -3.09 15.83
CA SER A 198 6.63 -3.07 14.80
C SER A 198 7.12 -3.80 13.55
N PRO A 199 6.33 -4.72 12.96
CA PRO A 199 6.70 -5.46 11.75
C PRO A 199 6.75 -4.56 10.51
N ASN A 200 6.29 -3.33 10.60
CA ASN A 200 6.11 -2.37 9.50
C ASN A 200 7.02 -1.14 9.63
N ALA A 201 7.02 -0.46 10.77
CA ALA A 201 7.81 0.76 10.99
C ALA A 201 9.30 0.52 10.71
N GLY A 202 9.85 -0.58 11.22
CA GLY A 202 11.25 -0.94 11.00
C GLY A 202 11.65 -1.08 9.54
N GLN A 203 10.74 -1.53 8.66
CA GLN A 203 11.01 -1.62 7.23
C GLN A 203 11.27 -0.24 6.63
N CYS A 204 10.43 0.73 6.96
CA CYS A 204 10.52 2.08 6.45
C CYS A 204 11.70 2.84 7.08
N GLU A 205 11.87 2.72 8.39
CA GLU A 205 12.94 3.42 9.13
C GLU A 205 14.33 2.91 8.74
N ALA A 206 14.53 1.60 8.64
CA ALA A 206 15.82 1.04 8.24
C ALA A 206 16.21 1.44 6.80
N ALA A 207 15.25 1.42 5.86
CA ALA A 207 15.49 1.88 4.50
C ALA A 207 15.79 3.40 4.46
N MET A 208 15.07 4.21 5.24
CA MET A 208 15.34 5.64 5.38
C MET A 208 16.74 5.89 5.96
N ALA A 209 17.11 5.19 7.04
CA ALA A 209 18.43 5.26 7.66
C ALA A 209 19.55 4.95 6.66
N GLY A 210 19.39 3.88 5.89
CA GLY A 210 20.35 3.49 4.85
C GLY A 210 20.48 4.51 3.71
N ALA A 211 19.36 5.11 3.28
CA ALA A 211 19.33 6.12 2.22
C ALA A 211 19.98 7.45 2.64
N LEU A 212 19.78 7.85 3.89
CA LEU A 212 20.33 9.08 4.43
C LEU A 212 21.75 8.93 4.97
N GLY A 213 22.19 7.70 5.28
CA GLY A 213 23.46 7.42 5.93
C GLY A 213 23.49 7.84 7.41
N VAL A 214 22.35 7.66 8.09
CA VAL A 214 22.16 8.02 9.50
C VAL A 214 21.85 6.79 10.35
N ARG A 215 21.83 6.98 11.68
CA ARG A 215 21.39 6.00 12.66
C ARG A 215 20.10 6.48 13.32
N LEU A 216 19.05 5.65 13.25
CA LEU A 216 17.75 5.82 13.89
C LEU A 216 17.61 4.85 15.07
N GLY A 217 16.52 4.94 15.83
CA GLY A 217 16.32 4.14 17.05
C GLY A 217 16.93 4.80 18.28
N GLY A 218 17.12 4.03 19.36
CA GLY A 218 17.56 4.50 20.66
C GLY A 218 16.39 4.79 21.61
N GLN A 219 16.64 5.52 22.68
CA GLN A 219 15.67 5.76 23.74
C GLN A 219 14.54 6.70 23.28
N ASN A 220 13.30 6.29 23.55
CA ASN A 220 12.08 7.08 23.34
C ASN A 220 11.23 7.05 24.61
N VAL A 221 10.42 8.08 24.85
CA VAL A 221 9.47 8.12 25.95
C VAL A 221 8.05 8.22 25.41
N TYR A 222 7.23 7.22 25.74
CA TYR A 222 5.80 7.15 25.37
C TYR A 222 4.97 7.05 26.66
N PHE A 223 4.04 7.97 26.87
CA PHE A 223 3.13 7.95 28.03
C PHE A 223 3.88 7.79 29.37
N GLY A 224 5.03 8.45 29.49
CA GLY A 224 5.88 8.39 30.70
C GLY A 224 6.71 7.12 30.87
N ARG A 225 6.73 6.21 29.89
CA ARG A 225 7.57 5.00 29.88
C ARG A 225 8.70 5.14 28.88
N ALA A 226 9.92 4.89 29.34
CA ALA A 226 11.07 4.79 28.44
C ALA A 226 11.03 3.45 27.69
N GLU A 227 11.18 3.50 26.38
CA GLU A 227 11.33 2.34 25.50
C GLU A 227 12.65 2.45 24.75
N GLU A 228 13.48 1.41 24.86
CA GLU A 228 14.70 1.29 24.06
C GLU A 228 14.35 0.69 22.71
N ARG A 229 14.67 1.41 21.64
CA ARG A 229 14.48 0.94 20.26
C ARG A 229 15.81 0.48 19.68
N PRO A 230 15.88 -0.67 19.02
CA PRO A 230 17.09 -1.11 18.35
C PRO A 230 17.62 -0.06 17.37
N ALA A 231 18.93 0.06 17.28
CA ALA A 231 19.56 0.94 16.31
C ALA A 231 19.31 0.41 14.89
N LEU A 232 18.88 1.30 14.00
CA LEU A 232 18.64 1.06 12.58
C LEU A 232 19.58 1.94 11.77
N GLY A 233 20.43 1.31 10.95
CA GLY A 233 21.55 1.99 10.29
C GLY A 233 22.77 2.14 11.21
N ASP A 234 23.88 2.47 10.59
CA ASP A 234 25.21 2.55 11.20
C ASP A 234 25.90 3.91 10.97
N GLY A 235 25.13 4.91 10.54
CA GLY A 235 25.61 6.27 10.28
C GLY A 235 25.67 7.14 11.54
N ARG A 236 25.88 8.45 11.30
CA ARG A 236 25.83 9.48 12.35
C ARG A 236 24.38 9.70 12.84
N PRO A 237 24.17 10.32 14.00
CA PRO A 237 22.86 10.83 14.37
C PRO A 237 22.34 11.82 13.31
N PRO A 238 21.01 11.85 13.06
CA PRO A 238 20.40 12.83 12.15
C PRO A 238 20.55 14.26 12.66
N ASP A 239 20.61 15.19 11.71
CA ASP A 239 20.57 16.62 11.93
C ASP A 239 19.37 17.27 11.20
N PRO A 240 19.11 18.58 11.36
CA PRO A 240 18.00 19.26 10.68
C PRO A 240 18.04 19.16 9.14
N ALA A 241 19.22 19.06 8.52
CA ALA A 241 19.36 18.89 7.07
C ALA A 241 18.85 17.51 6.63
N ASP A 242 19.00 16.49 7.46
CA ASP A 242 18.48 15.14 7.16
C ASP A 242 16.96 15.09 7.16
N VAL A 243 16.28 15.95 7.93
CA VAL A 243 14.81 16.07 7.87
C VAL A 243 14.38 16.52 6.48
N TYR A 244 15.06 17.49 5.86
CA TYR A 244 14.74 17.90 4.47
C TYR A 244 15.05 16.80 3.46
N ARG A 245 16.14 16.06 3.66
CA ARG A 245 16.46 14.89 2.82
C ARG A 245 15.39 13.81 2.95
N ALA A 246 14.92 13.52 4.18
CA ALA A 246 13.82 12.59 4.42
C ALA A 246 12.52 13.05 3.74
N VAL A 247 12.18 14.34 3.82
CA VAL A 247 11.02 14.94 3.12
C VAL A 247 11.12 14.78 1.61
N ARG A 248 12.31 14.98 1.01
CA ARG A 248 12.54 14.79 -0.43
C ARG A 248 12.39 13.31 -0.81
N LEU A 249 12.94 12.41 -0.02
CA LEU A 249 12.84 10.96 -0.24
C LEU A 249 11.38 10.48 -0.14
N SER A 250 10.64 10.96 0.87
CA SER A 250 9.20 10.72 1.03
C SER A 250 8.40 11.21 -0.19
N ALA A 251 8.72 12.39 -0.71
CA ALA A 251 8.06 12.92 -1.91
C ALA A 251 8.30 12.05 -3.14
N ALA A 252 9.53 11.58 -3.33
CA ALA A 252 9.91 10.71 -4.44
C ALA A 252 9.23 9.33 -4.34
N ALA A 253 9.20 8.74 -3.15
CA ALA A 253 8.50 7.48 -2.91
C ALA A 253 6.98 7.61 -3.18
N GLY A 254 6.37 8.70 -2.71
CA GLY A 254 4.96 9.01 -2.97
C GLY A 254 4.67 9.19 -4.46
N ALA A 255 5.53 9.87 -5.20
CA ALA A 255 5.40 10.02 -6.65
C ALA A 255 5.50 8.67 -7.37
N THR A 256 6.43 7.81 -6.95
CA THR A 256 6.58 6.45 -7.50
C THR A 256 5.31 5.63 -7.25
N ALA A 257 4.79 5.62 -6.01
CA ALA A 257 3.58 4.90 -5.67
C ALA A 257 2.35 5.41 -6.45
N LEU A 258 2.22 6.73 -6.60
CA LEU A 258 1.14 7.34 -7.39
C LEU A 258 1.24 6.94 -8.86
N SER A 259 2.45 6.98 -9.46
CA SER A 259 2.65 6.56 -10.85
C SER A 259 2.25 5.11 -11.07
N VAL A 260 2.64 4.20 -10.17
CA VAL A 260 2.25 2.79 -10.23
C VAL A 260 0.73 2.63 -10.11
N ALA A 261 0.08 3.34 -9.17
CA ALA A 261 -1.36 3.28 -9.00
C ALA A 261 -2.12 3.79 -10.24
N VAL A 262 -1.67 4.88 -10.84
CA VAL A 262 -2.23 5.45 -12.09
C VAL A 262 -2.05 4.48 -13.25
N LEU A 263 -0.84 3.94 -13.48
CA LEU A 263 -0.58 2.97 -14.54
C LEU A 263 -1.47 1.72 -14.40
N ARG A 264 -1.65 1.23 -13.17
CA ARG A 264 -2.57 0.12 -12.92
C ARG A 264 -4.03 0.50 -13.21
N ALA A 265 -4.48 1.67 -12.84
CA ALA A 265 -5.83 2.15 -13.12
C ALA A 265 -6.09 2.25 -14.64
N LEU A 266 -5.13 2.78 -15.39
CA LEU A 266 -5.19 2.90 -16.84
C LEU A 266 -5.11 1.55 -17.57
N SER A 267 -4.39 0.56 -17.02
CA SER A 267 -4.26 -0.76 -17.65
C SER A 267 -5.54 -1.61 -17.56
N GLY A 268 -6.47 -1.31 -16.67
CA GLY A 268 -7.71 -2.05 -16.48
C GLY A 268 -8.63 -2.08 -17.71
N PRO A 269 -8.90 -0.95 -18.41
CA PRO A 269 -9.64 -0.91 -19.67
C PRO A 269 -8.98 -1.70 -20.79
N TRP A 270 -7.66 -1.57 -20.95
CA TRP A 270 -6.88 -2.29 -21.97
C TRP A 270 -6.89 -3.80 -21.76
N ARG A 271 -6.79 -4.27 -20.53
CA ARG A 271 -6.90 -5.70 -20.21
C ARG A 271 -8.26 -6.28 -20.57
N ARG A 272 -9.35 -5.54 -20.34
CA ARG A 272 -10.70 -5.94 -20.73
C ARG A 272 -10.86 -5.99 -22.24
N LEU A 273 -10.35 -5.02 -22.97
CA LEU A 273 -10.34 -5.00 -24.45
C LEU A 273 -9.54 -6.18 -25.02
N LEU A 274 -8.35 -6.47 -24.48
CA LEU A 274 -7.53 -7.59 -24.90
C LEU A 274 -8.19 -8.94 -24.58
N ALA A 275 -8.79 -9.08 -23.39
CA ALA A 275 -9.53 -10.28 -23.01
C ALA A 275 -10.76 -10.51 -23.91
N GLY A 276 -11.49 -9.46 -24.25
CA GLY A 276 -12.61 -9.52 -25.21
C GLY A 276 -12.16 -9.99 -26.61
N ARG A 277 -11.07 -9.41 -27.14
CA ARG A 277 -10.50 -9.83 -28.42
C ARG A 277 -10.02 -11.29 -28.42
N GLN A 278 -9.41 -11.74 -27.33
CA GLN A 278 -9.00 -13.13 -27.18
C GLN A 278 -10.19 -14.09 -27.08
N ALA A 279 -11.27 -13.70 -26.38
CA ALA A 279 -12.50 -14.49 -26.30
C ALA A 279 -13.17 -14.63 -27.69
N GLU A 280 -13.25 -13.53 -28.45
CA GLU A 280 -13.75 -13.56 -29.82
C GLU A 280 -12.87 -14.43 -30.74
N ALA A 281 -11.55 -14.30 -30.65
CA ALA A 281 -10.64 -15.14 -31.46
C ALA A 281 -10.79 -16.63 -31.13
N ARG A 282 -10.95 -16.99 -29.86
CA ARG A 282 -11.21 -18.37 -29.41
C ARG A 282 -12.57 -18.88 -29.93
N SER A 283 -13.60 -18.04 -29.88
CA SER A 283 -14.93 -18.37 -30.41
C SER A 283 -14.89 -18.63 -31.92
N ARG A 284 -14.23 -17.74 -32.68
CA ARG A 284 -14.04 -17.91 -34.13
C ARG A 284 -13.24 -19.18 -34.49
N ALA A 285 -12.17 -19.46 -33.69
CA ALA A 285 -11.39 -20.69 -33.92
C ALA A 285 -12.21 -21.96 -33.63
N ARG A 286 -13.04 -21.94 -32.58
CA ARG A 286 -13.95 -23.04 -32.27
C ARG A 286 -14.99 -23.24 -33.36
N ALA A 287 -15.59 -22.16 -33.85
CA ALA A 287 -16.54 -22.21 -34.95
C ALA A 287 -15.95 -22.80 -36.25
N ARG A 288 -14.70 -22.40 -36.59
CA ARG A 288 -13.96 -22.96 -37.73
C ARG A 288 -13.69 -24.46 -37.57
N ARG A 289 -13.30 -24.91 -36.37
CA ARG A 289 -13.08 -26.35 -36.09
C ARG A 289 -14.36 -27.15 -36.24
N VAL A 290 -15.50 -26.65 -35.78
CA VAL A 290 -16.79 -27.31 -35.90
C VAL A 290 -17.24 -27.37 -37.36
N ALA A 291 -17.09 -26.28 -38.12
CA ALA A 291 -17.39 -26.25 -39.54
C ALA A 291 -16.52 -27.25 -40.34
N HIS A 292 -15.24 -27.32 -40.04
CA HIS A 292 -14.30 -28.25 -40.67
C HIS A 292 -14.59 -29.73 -40.31
N ALA A 293 -15.03 -30.00 -39.09
CA ALA A 293 -15.47 -31.33 -38.68
C ALA A 293 -16.75 -31.76 -39.38
N ARG A 294 -17.71 -30.86 -39.57
CA ARG A 294 -18.94 -31.12 -40.33
C ARG A 294 -18.66 -31.42 -41.81
N SER A 295 -17.84 -30.59 -42.47
CA SER A 295 -17.48 -30.82 -43.87
C SER A 295 -16.74 -32.14 -44.10
N ARG A 296 -15.88 -32.57 -43.15
CA ARG A 296 -15.23 -33.90 -43.21
C ARG A 296 -16.22 -35.06 -42.99
N GLY A 297 -17.21 -34.88 -42.11
CA GLY A 297 -18.28 -35.86 -41.88
C GLY A 297 -19.14 -36.04 -43.12
N GLU A 298 -19.55 -34.97 -43.78
CA GLU A 298 -20.31 -34.99 -45.02
C GLU A 298 -19.51 -35.59 -46.19
N ALA A 299 -18.21 -35.29 -46.28
CA ALA A 299 -17.36 -35.90 -47.33
C ALA A 299 -17.19 -37.41 -47.11
N ARG A 300 -17.08 -37.88 -45.86
CA ARG A 300 -17.05 -39.33 -45.57
C ARG A 300 -18.38 -40.03 -45.92
N GLY A 301 -19.50 -39.42 -45.51
CA GLY A 301 -20.84 -39.96 -45.83
C GLY A 301 -21.05 -40.12 -47.34
N ARG A 302 -20.71 -39.10 -48.15
CA ARG A 302 -20.80 -39.18 -49.62
C ARG A 302 -19.86 -40.24 -50.21
N GLY A 303 -18.69 -40.47 -49.61
CA GLY A 303 -17.77 -41.52 -50.03
C GLY A 303 -18.32 -42.94 -49.78
N GLU A 304 -18.97 -43.14 -48.64
CA GLU A 304 -19.65 -44.42 -48.31
C GLU A 304 -20.84 -44.69 -49.15
N ASP A 305 -21.67 -43.67 -49.42
CA ASP A 305 -22.83 -43.82 -50.33
C ASP A 305 -22.44 -44.17 -51.81
N ARG A 306 -21.35 -43.56 -52.31
CA ARG A 306 -20.76 -43.92 -53.58
C ARG A 306 -20.28 -45.39 -53.62
N ARG A 307 -19.57 -45.81 -52.56
CA ARG A 307 -19.11 -47.23 -52.52
C ARG A 307 -20.26 -48.21 -52.45
N ARG A 308 -21.35 -47.89 -51.71
CA ARG A 308 -22.56 -48.73 -51.66
C ARG A 308 -23.28 -48.77 -52.98
N ALA A 309 -23.37 -47.65 -53.75
CA ALA A 309 -23.95 -47.58 -55.05
C ALA A 309 -23.13 -48.39 -56.05
N ASP A 310 -21.79 -48.29 -56.02
CA ASP A 310 -20.91 -49.08 -56.91
C ASP A 310 -20.98 -50.60 -56.64
N ALA A 311 -21.06 -50.98 -55.33
CA ALA A 311 -21.23 -52.37 -54.92
C ALA A 311 -22.57 -52.94 -55.43
N ARG A 312 -23.68 -52.19 -55.37
CA ARG A 312 -24.98 -52.57 -55.90
C ARG A 312 -24.97 -52.75 -57.46
N ARG A 313 -24.25 -51.82 -58.13
CA ARG A 313 -24.08 -51.92 -59.59
C ARG A 313 -23.27 -53.15 -60.05
N ARG A 314 -22.28 -53.57 -59.27
CA ARG A 314 -21.48 -54.75 -59.51
C ARG A 314 -22.26 -56.04 -59.27
N ALA A 315 -23.07 -56.12 -58.23
CA ALA A 315 -23.92 -57.29 -57.93
C ALA A 315 -25.02 -57.49 -58.93
N GLY A 316 -25.61 -56.46 -59.55
CA GLY A 316 -26.62 -56.53 -60.57
C GLY A 316 -26.11 -56.88 -62.02
N ARG A 317 -24.80 -56.97 -62.22
CA ARG A 317 -24.18 -57.39 -63.49
C ARG A 317 -23.75 -58.87 -63.50
N SER A 318 -23.88 -59.57 -62.40
CA SER A 318 -23.50 -60.98 -62.27
C SER A 318 -24.69 -61.92 -62.11
N ALA A 319 -25.93 -61.42 -62.26
CA ALA A 319 -27.18 -62.15 -62.46
C ALA A 319 -27.67 -61.98 -63.90
#